data_c17c5674e741619e76d471cc5ed00411
#
_entry.id   c17c5674e741619e76d471cc5ed00411
#
_cell.length_a   1.000
_cell.length_b   1.000
_cell.length_c   1.000
_cell.angle_alpha   90.00
_cell.angle_beta   90.00
_cell.angle_gamma   90.00
#
_symmetry.space_group_name_H-M   'P 1'
#
loop_
_entity.id
_entity.type
_entity.pdbx_description
1 polymer ?
#
loop_
_entity_poly.entity_id
_entity_poly.type
_entity_poly.pdbx_seq_one_letter_code
_entity_poly.pdbx_strand_id
1 'polypeptide(L)'
;MKTIFAKIVNVSLIFAACLFLFSSCIRKKGDFGKVVTKNIPIEKFQKLEVAALVPVHIIQGKKCSIKVKGPERLLSYLDFDVINGKLTVQIKNPDTVFGQVFFPYSTEKVNSNIEVYITAPTLTHINLYGSNPIIFSDSITLDNLIINSDFGCNVTINKMRINQLNFVIADDMGINIKSLTAKQANFDISGNGKIRLNSGHIDNTSFSIAGNADLKIRNLTAKKARFAVPGNADLDVNFNRTDTASFYIMGNTDAKITGTTRLPIQMIEGGKAVIKNETTRIK
;
A
#
# COMPACT_ATOMS: atom_id res chain seq x y z
N MET A 1 18.61 25.29 -65.25
CA MET A 1 19.11 24.10 -64.52
C MET A 1 20.00 24.40 -63.32
N LYS A 2 20.92 25.32 -63.32
CA LYS A 2 21.82 25.65 -62.19
C LYS A 2 21.11 26.18 -60.92
N THR A 3 20.02 26.92 -61.07
CA THR A 3 19.27 27.51 -59.95
C THR A 3 18.39 26.52 -59.15
N ILE A 4 17.93 25.43 -59.81
CA ILE A 4 17.15 24.40 -59.16
C ILE A 4 18.04 23.46 -58.33
N PHE A 5 19.23 23.16 -58.81
CA PHE A 5 20.23 22.36 -58.09
C PHE A 5 20.68 23.02 -56.78
N ALA A 6 20.91 24.33 -56.81
CA ALA A 6 21.31 25.09 -55.62
C ALA A 6 20.20 25.13 -54.53
N LYS A 7 18.92 25.14 -54.92
CA LYS A 7 17.79 25.08 -53.93
C LYS A 7 17.63 23.70 -53.32
N ILE A 8 17.87 22.62 -54.07
CA ILE A 8 17.74 21.24 -53.56
C ILE A 8 18.90 20.94 -52.61
N VAL A 9 20.10 21.41 -52.88
CA VAL A 9 21.26 21.23 -51.98
C VAL A 9 21.06 21.99 -50.66
N ASN A 10 20.52 23.21 -50.67
CA ASN A 10 20.23 23.96 -49.46
C ASN A 10 19.11 23.33 -48.61
N VAL A 11 18.07 22.75 -49.20
CA VAL A 11 16.99 22.08 -48.48
C VAL A 11 17.52 20.77 -47.83
N SER A 12 18.37 20.02 -48.53
CA SER A 12 18.95 18.79 -47.95
C SER A 12 19.96 19.07 -46.84
N LEU A 13 20.72 20.18 -46.90
CA LEU A 13 21.58 20.60 -45.81
C LEU A 13 20.82 21.06 -44.57
N ILE A 14 19.71 21.77 -44.74
CA ILE A 14 18.83 22.18 -43.65
C ILE A 14 18.16 20.95 -43.00
N PHE A 15 17.73 19.96 -43.78
CA PHE A 15 17.15 18.72 -43.25
C PHE A 15 18.17 17.86 -42.50
N ALA A 16 19.41 17.80 -43.01
CA ALA A 16 20.52 17.13 -42.32
C ALA A 16 20.90 17.85 -41.01
N ALA A 17 20.92 19.18 -40.99
CA ALA A 17 21.18 19.97 -39.77
C ALA A 17 20.05 19.81 -38.73
N CYS A 18 18.78 19.73 -39.16
CA CYS A 18 17.66 19.41 -38.25
C CYS A 18 17.76 18.00 -37.69
N LEU A 19 18.18 17.00 -38.45
CA LEU A 19 18.38 15.63 -37.97
C LEU A 19 19.51 15.55 -36.93
N PHE A 20 20.57 16.36 -37.07
CA PHE A 20 21.64 16.45 -36.08
C PHE A 20 21.21 17.17 -34.78
N LEU A 21 20.26 18.09 -34.84
CA LEU A 21 19.72 18.77 -33.64
C LEU A 21 18.77 17.88 -32.84
N PHE A 22 18.12 16.90 -33.47
CA PHE A 22 17.28 15.92 -32.76
C PHE A 22 18.05 14.74 -32.17
N SER A 23 19.29 14.48 -32.60
CA SER A 23 20.11 13.38 -32.08
C SER A 23 20.86 13.72 -30.78
N SER A 24 20.85 14.98 -30.31
CA SER A 24 21.53 15.38 -29.08
C SER A 24 20.69 15.31 -27.80
N CYS A 25 19.44 14.89 -27.89
CA CYS A 25 18.61 14.62 -26.72
C CYS A 25 18.64 13.15 -26.25
N ILE A 26 19.79 12.48 -26.34
CA ILE A 26 20.03 11.32 -25.48
C ILE A 26 20.32 11.90 -24.10
N ARG A 27 19.29 12.13 -23.29
CA ARG A 27 19.45 12.45 -21.86
C ARG A 27 20.28 11.33 -21.25
N LYS A 28 21.49 11.62 -20.88
CA LYS A 28 22.32 10.74 -20.06
C LYS A 28 21.45 10.32 -18.89
N LYS A 29 21.28 9.02 -18.71
CA LYS A 29 20.65 8.42 -17.53
C LYS A 29 21.29 9.11 -16.31
N GLY A 30 20.52 9.81 -15.50
CA GLY A 30 21.05 10.63 -14.43
C GLY A 30 21.94 9.78 -13.55
N ASP A 31 23.18 10.19 -13.38
CA ASP A 31 24.10 9.56 -12.42
C ASP A 31 23.64 9.97 -11.01
N PHE A 32 22.92 9.08 -10.34
CA PHE A 32 22.46 9.30 -8.97
C PHE A 32 23.50 8.89 -7.91
N GLY A 33 24.72 8.57 -8.35
CA GLY A 33 25.82 8.15 -7.49
C GLY A 33 25.74 6.66 -7.11
N LYS A 34 26.72 6.23 -6.32
CA LYS A 34 26.78 4.84 -5.82
C LYS A 34 25.63 4.56 -4.83
N VAL A 35 25.20 3.31 -4.78
CA VAL A 35 24.26 2.84 -3.77
C VAL A 35 24.97 2.76 -2.43
N VAL A 36 24.45 3.45 -1.43
CA VAL A 36 24.98 3.49 -0.07
C VAL A 36 23.90 3.10 0.94
N THR A 37 24.35 2.73 2.12
CA THR A 37 23.47 2.52 3.29
C THR A 37 23.87 3.52 4.37
N LYS A 38 22.91 4.28 4.88
CA LYS A 38 23.11 5.26 5.96
C LYS A 38 22.19 4.93 7.14
N ASN A 39 22.74 4.99 8.35
CA ASN A 39 21.96 4.96 9.57
C ASN A 39 21.71 6.40 10.03
N ILE A 40 20.47 6.71 10.35
CA ILE A 40 20.05 8.04 10.77
C ILE A 40 19.67 7.95 12.25
N PRO A 41 20.39 8.67 13.12
CA PRO A 41 19.99 8.81 14.51
C PRO A 41 18.62 9.45 14.60
N ILE A 42 17.75 8.90 15.44
CA ILE A 42 16.37 9.40 15.57
C ILE A 42 15.91 9.27 17.02
N GLU A 43 15.11 10.21 17.45
CA GLU A 43 14.45 10.20 18.74
C GLU A 43 13.36 9.12 18.83
N LYS A 44 12.83 8.91 20.03
CA LYS A 44 11.73 7.97 20.24
C LYS A 44 10.45 8.48 19.59
N PHE A 45 9.76 7.61 18.88
CA PHE A 45 8.45 7.86 18.29
C PHE A 45 7.55 6.64 18.42
N GLN A 46 6.25 6.85 18.33
CA GLN A 46 5.21 5.82 18.30
C GLN A 46 4.21 6.03 17.17
N LYS A 47 4.29 7.18 16.49
CA LYS A 47 3.47 7.51 15.32
C LYS A 47 4.37 7.70 14.12
N LEU A 48 3.90 7.29 12.96
CA LEU A 48 4.62 7.39 11.70
C LEU A 48 3.74 8.09 10.66
N GLU A 49 4.33 9.03 9.96
CA GLU A 49 3.75 9.71 8.82
C GLU A 49 4.67 9.52 7.62
N VAL A 50 4.15 9.02 6.51
CA VAL A 50 4.92 8.77 5.29
C VAL A 50 4.35 9.58 4.15
N ALA A 51 5.08 10.62 3.75
CA ALA A 51 4.76 11.49 2.63
C ALA A 51 5.80 11.38 1.48
N ALA A 52 6.70 10.42 1.55
CA ALA A 52 7.70 10.15 0.52
C ALA A 52 7.31 8.91 -0.28
N LEU A 53 7.38 8.97 -1.62
CA LEU A 53 7.06 7.83 -2.52
C LEU A 53 8.18 6.79 -2.54
N VAL A 54 8.47 6.17 -1.41
CA VAL A 54 9.52 5.16 -1.26
C VAL A 54 9.00 3.96 -0.45
N PRO A 55 9.48 2.73 -0.72
CA PRO A 55 9.18 1.58 0.11
C PRO A 55 9.67 1.77 1.54
N VAL A 56 8.77 1.54 2.51
CA VAL A 56 9.08 1.62 3.93
C VAL A 56 8.90 0.25 4.59
N HIS A 57 9.99 -0.27 5.14
CA HIS A 57 10.02 -1.51 5.88
C HIS A 57 9.91 -1.23 7.37
N ILE A 58 8.88 -1.78 8.01
CA ILE A 58 8.64 -1.66 9.45
C ILE A 58 9.21 -2.89 10.15
N ILE A 59 10.06 -2.66 11.12
CA ILE A 59 10.76 -3.69 11.90
C ILE A 59 10.48 -3.43 13.38
N GLN A 60 10.11 -4.45 14.11
CA GLN A 60 10.03 -4.32 15.58
C GLN A 60 11.40 -4.53 16.21
N GLY A 61 11.81 -3.62 17.07
CA GLY A 61 13.10 -3.71 17.75
C GLY A 61 13.11 -2.96 19.09
N LYS A 62 14.18 -3.09 19.85
CA LYS A 62 14.26 -2.51 21.20
C LYS A 62 14.42 -0.98 21.22
N LYS A 63 14.93 -0.38 20.15
CA LYS A 63 15.20 1.06 20.04
C LYS A 63 14.70 1.59 18.71
N CYS A 64 14.32 2.85 18.68
CA CYS A 64 14.02 3.54 17.42
C CYS A 64 15.30 3.74 16.64
N SER A 65 15.24 3.45 15.34
CA SER A 65 16.32 3.72 14.38
C SER A 65 15.79 3.75 12.96
N ILE A 66 16.50 4.47 12.11
CA ILE A 66 16.22 4.53 10.67
C ILE A 66 17.49 4.10 9.93
N LYS A 67 17.33 3.21 8.97
CA LYS A 67 18.34 2.83 8.00
C LYS A 67 17.80 3.09 6.60
N VAL A 68 18.54 3.82 5.78
CA VAL A 68 18.18 4.08 4.38
C VAL A 68 19.20 3.47 3.45
N LYS A 69 18.73 2.90 2.34
CA LYS A 69 19.57 2.32 1.31
C LYS A 69 19.15 2.89 -0.04
N GLY A 70 20.08 3.32 -0.85
CA GLY A 70 19.81 3.84 -2.18
C GLY A 70 20.97 4.65 -2.75
N PRO A 71 20.80 5.22 -3.95
CA PRO A 71 21.78 6.13 -4.56
C PRO A 71 22.02 7.36 -3.68
N GLU A 72 23.28 7.66 -3.43
CA GLU A 72 23.67 8.66 -2.42
C GLU A 72 23.04 10.04 -2.65
N ARG A 73 22.95 10.49 -3.89
CA ARG A 73 22.34 11.77 -4.24
C ARG A 73 20.84 11.77 -3.97
N LEU A 74 20.14 10.65 -4.20
CA LEU A 74 18.70 10.53 -3.94
C LEU A 74 18.39 10.50 -2.44
N LEU A 75 19.24 9.85 -1.64
CA LEU A 75 19.07 9.79 -0.19
C LEU A 75 19.17 11.18 0.47
N SER A 76 19.87 12.14 -0.14
CA SER A 76 19.97 13.51 0.39
C SER A 76 18.67 14.31 0.32
N TYR A 77 17.71 13.86 -0.51
CA TYR A 77 16.38 14.48 -0.60
C TYR A 77 15.39 13.94 0.41
N LEU A 78 15.69 12.81 1.06
CA LEU A 78 14.83 12.33 2.14
C LEU A 78 15.06 13.16 3.41
N ASP A 79 13.97 13.40 4.09
CA ASP A 79 13.93 14.08 5.37
C ASP A 79 13.22 13.24 6.42
N PHE A 80 13.74 13.28 7.64
CA PHE A 80 13.26 12.51 8.77
C PHE A 80 13.22 13.40 9.98
N ASP A 81 12.04 13.71 10.46
CA ASP A 81 11.85 14.59 11.61
C ASP A 81 10.92 13.96 12.65
N VAL A 82 11.22 14.17 13.93
CA VAL A 82 10.38 13.69 15.04
C VAL A 82 9.85 14.86 15.82
N ILE A 83 8.55 15.08 15.71
CA ILE A 83 7.85 16.13 16.46
C ILE A 83 6.75 15.48 17.30
N ASN A 84 6.76 15.71 18.60
CA ASN A 84 5.77 15.19 19.55
C ASN A 84 5.57 13.64 19.45
N GLY A 85 6.66 12.90 19.28
CA GLY A 85 6.63 11.43 19.17
C GLY A 85 6.05 10.90 17.87
N LYS A 86 5.93 11.75 16.83
CA LYS A 86 5.56 11.41 15.46
C LYS A 86 6.77 11.56 14.54
N LEU A 87 7.24 10.47 13.96
CA LEU A 87 8.22 10.47 12.87
C LEU A 87 7.53 10.81 11.57
N THR A 88 8.02 11.82 10.88
CA THR A 88 7.63 12.16 9.49
C THR A 88 8.75 11.73 8.54
N VAL A 89 8.39 11.00 7.50
CA VAL A 89 9.27 10.63 6.38
C VAL A 89 8.78 11.39 5.15
N GLN A 90 9.56 12.35 4.67
CA GLN A 90 9.17 13.23 3.58
C GLN A 90 10.32 13.51 2.61
N ILE A 91 10.00 14.21 1.52
CA ILE A 91 10.98 14.71 0.56
C ILE A 91 11.22 16.19 0.84
N LYS A 92 12.49 16.58 0.93
CA LYS A 92 12.89 18.00 1.02
C LYS A 92 12.49 18.75 -0.24
N ASN A 93 11.87 19.91 -0.08
CA ASN A 93 11.50 20.78 -1.19
C ASN A 93 10.74 20.05 -2.33
N PRO A 94 9.57 19.48 -2.06
CA PRO A 94 8.85 18.66 -3.02
C PRO A 94 8.58 19.37 -4.36
N ASP A 95 8.35 20.68 -4.35
CA ASP A 95 8.06 21.47 -5.56
C ASP A 95 9.22 21.53 -6.56
N THR A 96 10.47 21.47 -6.07
CA THR A 96 11.66 21.52 -6.92
C THR A 96 12.22 20.14 -7.26
N VAL A 97 12.05 19.17 -6.37
CA VAL A 97 12.65 17.83 -6.47
C VAL A 97 11.67 16.84 -7.10
N PHE A 98 10.37 16.98 -6.85
CA PHE A 98 9.37 16.03 -7.31
C PHE A 98 9.31 15.94 -8.84
N GLY A 99 9.37 17.07 -9.55
CA GLY A 99 9.37 17.10 -11.00
C GLY A 99 10.67 16.67 -11.66
N GLN A 100 11.81 16.83 -11.00
CA GLN A 100 13.12 16.59 -11.62
C GLN A 100 13.76 15.24 -11.26
N VAL A 101 13.50 14.73 -10.06
CA VAL A 101 14.18 13.55 -9.51
C VAL A 101 13.26 12.34 -9.42
N PHE A 102 12.01 12.53 -9.00
CA PHE A 102 11.06 11.45 -8.79
C PHE A 102 10.15 11.18 -10.00
N PHE A 103 10.06 12.14 -10.95
CA PHE A 103 9.35 11.97 -12.22
C PHE A 103 10.21 12.33 -13.46
N PRO A 104 11.45 11.86 -13.60
CA PRO A 104 12.12 11.96 -14.88
C PRO A 104 11.56 10.89 -15.80
N TYR A 105 10.50 11.18 -16.54
CA TYR A 105 10.01 10.50 -17.75
C TYR A 105 9.96 8.95 -17.80
N SER A 106 10.17 8.25 -16.73
CA SER A 106 9.90 6.81 -16.60
C SER A 106 9.70 6.46 -15.13
N THR A 107 8.44 6.44 -14.75
CA THR A 107 7.93 6.27 -13.38
C THR A 107 8.32 4.95 -12.70
N GLU A 108 8.86 3.98 -13.41
CA GLU A 108 9.07 2.64 -12.86
C GLU A 108 10.46 2.36 -12.28
N LYS A 109 11.51 3.11 -12.63
CA LYS A 109 12.90 2.71 -12.28
C LYS A 109 13.58 3.51 -11.18
N VAL A 110 13.12 4.70 -10.84
CA VAL A 110 13.78 5.52 -9.80
C VAL A 110 13.32 5.14 -8.41
N ASN A 111 12.05 4.80 -8.24
CA ASN A 111 11.49 4.37 -6.95
C ASN A 111 11.99 3.00 -6.47
N SER A 112 12.50 2.15 -7.37
CA SER A 112 12.95 0.80 -7.03
C SER A 112 14.29 0.71 -6.30
N ASN A 113 15.02 1.82 -6.18
CA ASN A 113 16.40 1.82 -5.66
C ASN A 113 16.55 2.46 -4.27
N ILE A 114 15.47 3.04 -3.71
CA ILE A 114 15.50 3.59 -2.36
C ILE A 114 14.65 2.70 -1.47
N GLU A 115 15.20 2.30 -0.34
CA GLU A 115 14.51 1.55 0.70
C GLU A 115 14.72 2.22 2.05
N VAL A 116 13.64 2.42 2.80
CA VAL A 116 13.67 2.98 4.15
C VAL A 116 13.29 1.89 5.14
N TYR A 117 14.14 1.63 6.11
CA TYR A 117 13.92 0.67 7.17
C TYR A 117 13.72 1.43 8.48
N ILE A 118 12.55 1.32 9.06
CA ILE A 118 12.16 1.97 10.31
C ILE A 118 12.02 0.91 11.38
N THR A 119 12.85 1.01 12.41
CA THR A 119 12.77 0.15 13.57
C THR A 119 12.16 0.91 14.73
N ALA A 120 11.17 0.33 15.39
CA ALA A 120 10.54 0.89 16.58
C ALA A 120 10.09 -0.21 17.55
N PRO A 121 10.12 0.03 18.89
CA PRO A 121 9.59 -0.92 19.87
C PRO A 121 8.08 -1.11 19.74
N THR A 122 7.38 -0.04 19.44
CA THR A 122 5.93 -0.01 19.24
C THR A 122 5.55 1.09 18.25
N LEU A 123 4.43 0.88 17.56
CA LEU A 123 3.75 1.87 16.72
C LEU A 123 2.27 1.83 17.03
N THR A 124 1.65 3.00 17.12
CA THR A 124 0.21 3.16 17.39
C THR A 124 -0.56 3.71 16.21
N HIS A 125 0.08 4.54 15.38
CA HIS A 125 -0.53 5.17 14.21
C HIS A 125 0.45 5.20 13.05
N ILE A 126 -0.07 4.93 11.86
CA ILE A 126 0.64 5.12 10.59
C ILE A 126 -0.30 5.90 9.67
N ASN A 127 0.12 7.08 9.24
CA ASN A 127 -0.57 7.90 8.26
C ASN A 127 0.21 7.86 6.94
N LEU A 128 -0.46 7.53 5.85
CA LEU A 128 0.13 7.36 4.52
C LEU A 128 -0.41 8.42 3.56
N TYR A 129 0.49 9.17 2.95
CA TYR A 129 0.19 10.16 1.93
C TYR A 129 0.85 9.75 0.61
N GLY A 130 0.12 9.02 -0.22
CA GLY A 130 0.60 8.51 -1.51
C GLY A 130 0.76 6.98 -1.55
N SER A 131 0.89 6.43 -2.77
CA SER A 131 0.88 4.98 -3.05
C SER A 131 2.16 4.25 -2.62
N ASN A 132 2.60 4.43 -1.40
CA ASN A 132 3.83 3.85 -0.89
C ASN A 132 3.64 2.41 -0.42
N PRO A 133 4.56 1.49 -0.75
CA PRO A 133 4.59 0.18 -0.12
C PRO A 133 5.03 0.31 1.35
N ILE A 134 4.16 -0.11 2.28
CA ILE A 134 4.50 -0.31 3.68
C ILE A 134 4.59 -1.80 3.94
N ILE A 135 5.74 -2.25 4.41
CA ILE A 135 6.05 -3.67 4.51
C ILE A 135 6.44 -4.02 5.95
N PHE A 136 5.58 -4.76 6.62
CA PHE A 136 5.92 -5.40 7.89
C PHE A 136 6.59 -6.74 7.58
N SER A 137 7.92 -6.72 7.50
CA SER A 137 8.71 -7.84 6.96
C SER A 137 8.75 -9.05 7.89
N ASP A 138 8.82 -8.80 9.19
CA ASP A 138 8.96 -9.82 10.23
C ASP A 138 7.65 -10.04 11.01
N SER A 139 7.72 -10.92 12.01
CA SER A 139 6.63 -11.07 12.97
C SER A 139 6.62 -9.87 13.90
N ILE A 140 5.49 -9.18 13.97
CA ILE A 140 5.29 -7.99 14.79
C ILE A 140 4.22 -8.24 15.84
N THR A 141 4.49 -7.80 17.06
CA THR A 141 3.53 -7.85 18.18
C THR A 141 3.31 -6.44 18.69
N LEU A 142 2.08 -5.95 18.56
CA LEU A 142 1.66 -4.61 19.01
C LEU A 142 0.43 -4.73 19.91
N ASP A 143 0.13 -3.65 20.62
CA ASP A 143 -1.13 -3.56 21.35
C ASP A 143 -2.23 -3.00 20.45
N ASN A 144 -2.05 -1.81 19.94
CA ASN A 144 -3.01 -1.15 19.05
C ASN A 144 -2.30 -0.51 17.87
N LEU A 145 -2.87 -0.61 16.67
CA LEU A 145 -2.37 0.06 15.49
C LEU A 145 -3.53 0.58 14.64
N ILE A 146 -3.45 1.84 14.26
CA ILE A 146 -4.33 2.48 13.28
C ILE A 146 -3.49 2.78 12.04
N ILE A 147 -3.96 2.37 10.88
CA ILE A 147 -3.35 2.69 9.58
C ILE A 147 -4.37 3.49 8.78
N ASN A 148 -4.05 4.75 8.53
CA ASN A 148 -4.86 5.67 7.74
C ASN A 148 -4.20 5.94 6.40
N SER A 149 -4.97 6.03 5.34
CA SER A 149 -4.51 6.48 4.04
C SER A 149 -5.61 7.22 3.29
N ASP A 150 -5.31 8.45 2.86
CA ASP A 150 -6.22 9.30 2.07
C ASP A 150 -5.90 9.23 0.56
N PHE A 151 -4.75 8.71 0.15
CA PHE A 151 -4.24 8.76 -1.22
C PHE A 151 -3.69 7.42 -1.72
N GLY A 152 -4.41 6.36 -1.50
CA GLY A 152 -3.95 5.04 -1.88
C GLY A 152 -2.85 4.47 -0.96
N CYS A 153 -2.73 3.18 -0.93
CA CYS A 153 -1.66 2.53 -0.18
C CYS A 153 -1.44 1.09 -0.62
N ASN A 154 -0.22 0.59 -0.37
CA ASN A 154 0.08 -0.83 -0.47
C ASN A 154 0.67 -1.30 0.86
N VAL A 155 -0.10 -2.08 1.62
CA VAL A 155 0.32 -2.59 2.92
C VAL A 155 0.52 -4.09 2.85
N THR A 156 1.71 -4.55 3.17
CA THR A 156 2.03 -5.98 3.28
C THR A 156 2.40 -6.33 4.72
N ILE A 157 1.69 -7.30 5.29
CA ILE A 157 1.94 -7.82 6.63
C ILE A 157 2.26 -9.30 6.54
N ASN A 158 3.48 -9.70 6.89
CA ASN A 158 3.84 -11.11 6.91
C ASN A 158 3.19 -11.84 8.10
N LYS A 159 3.41 -11.36 9.31
CA LYS A 159 2.80 -11.92 10.51
C LYS A 159 2.61 -10.84 11.56
N MET A 160 1.40 -10.72 12.07
CA MET A 160 1.08 -9.74 13.12
C MET A 160 0.25 -10.39 14.21
N ARG A 161 0.63 -10.10 15.46
CA ARG A 161 -0.16 -10.35 16.66
C ARG A 161 -0.49 -9.01 17.28
N ILE A 162 -1.78 -8.76 17.52
CA ILE A 162 -2.22 -7.44 17.98
C ILE A 162 -3.53 -7.55 18.77
N ASN A 163 -3.78 -6.64 19.72
CA ASN A 163 -5.08 -6.55 20.35
C ASN A 163 -6.10 -5.86 19.42
N GLN A 164 -5.74 -4.68 18.88
CA GLN A 164 -6.64 -3.92 17.99
C GLN A 164 -5.91 -3.43 16.75
N LEU A 165 -6.43 -3.77 15.58
CA LEU A 165 -5.96 -3.29 14.28
C LEU A 165 -7.11 -2.59 13.55
N ASN A 166 -6.88 -1.34 13.13
CA ASN A 166 -7.84 -0.58 12.35
C ASN A 166 -7.19 -0.07 11.06
N PHE A 167 -7.81 -0.36 9.94
CA PHE A 167 -7.53 0.25 8.65
C PHE A 167 -8.64 1.24 8.31
N VAL A 168 -8.28 2.48 7.97
CA VAL A 168 -9.18 3.51 7.47
C VAL A 168 -8.59 4.05 6.17
N ILE A 169 -9.18 3.66 5.05
CA ILE A 169 -8.59 3.90 3.73
C ILE A 169 -9.63 4.48 2.79
N ALA A 170 -9.34 5.65 2.22
CA ALA A 170 -10.27 6.42 1.40
C ALA A 170 -9.99 6.36 -0.10
N ASP A 171 -8.92 5.71 -0.56
CA ASP A 171 -8.52 5.67 -1.98
C ASP A 171 -8.03 4.28 -2.39
N ASP A 172 -7.42 4.16 -3.57
CA ASP A 172 -6.95 2.91 -4.14
C ASP A 172 -5.95 2.18 -3.24
N MET A 173 -6.11 0.87 -3.08
CA MET A 173 -5.32 0.13 -2.11
C MET A 173 -4.95 -1.28 -2.53
N GLY A 174 -3.83 -1.75 -1.94
CA GLY A 174 -3.45 -3.15 -1.88
C GLY A 174 -3.15 -3.55 -0.43
N ILE A 175 -4.02 -4.33 0.21
CA ILE A 175 -3.74 -4.89 1.54
C ILE A 175 -3.48 -6.38 1.39
N ASN A 176 -2.30 -6.82 1.80
CA ASN A 176 -1.92 -8.23 1.76
C ASN A 176 -1.40 -8.69 3.12
N ILE A 177 -2.20 -9.48 3.82
CA ILE A 177 -1.89 -10.00 5.15
C ILE A 177 -1.73 -11.51 5.07
N LYS A 178 -0.52 -12.02 5.32
CA LYS A 178 -0.27 -13.46 5.32
C LYS A 178 -0.83 -14.13 6.58
N SER A 179 -0.59 -13.53 7.75
CA SER A 179 -1.09 -14.08 9.03
C SER A 179 -1.41 -12.96 10.01
N LEU A 180 -2.62 -12.96 10.54
CA LEU A 180 -3.11 -12.01 11.55
C LEU A 180 -3.70 -12.76 12.73
N THR A 181 -3.22 -12.48 13.93
CA THR A 181 -3.86 -12.87 15.19
C THR A 181 -4.26 -11.60 15.93
N ALA A 182 -5.55 -11.41 16.17
CA ALA A 182 -6.05 -10.18 16.79
C ALA A 182 -7.26 -10.47 17.70
N LYS A 183 -7.46 -9.62 18.73
CA LYS A 183 -8.74 -9.56 19.42
C LYS A 183 -9.78 -8.83 18.59
N GLN A 184 -9.37 -7.73 17.95
CA GLN A 184 -10.23 -6.97 17.06
C GLN A 184 -9.45 -6.50 15.83
N ALA A 185 -10.06 -6.67 14.64
CA ALA A 185 -9.53 -6.12 13.39
C ALA A 185 -10.66 -5.53 12.56
N ASN A 186 -10.56 -4.25 12.24
CA ASN A 186 -11.54 -3.51 11.46
C ASN A 186 -10.90 -2.98 10.18
N PHE A 187 -11.62 -3.12 9.09
CA PHE A 187 -11.24 -2.64 7.76
C PHE A 187 -12.35 -1.75 7.23
N ASP A 188 -12.11 -0.44 7.26
CA ASP A 188 -13.05 0.59 6.79
C ASP A 188 -12.49 1.21 5.51
N ILE A 189 -13.11 0.85 4.40
CA ILE A 189 -12.57 1.06 3.06
C ILE A 189 -13.62 1.75 2.20
N SER A 190 -13.29 2.92 1.70
CA SER A 190 -14.15 3.68 0.78
C SER A 190 -13.58 3.81 -0.65
N GLY A 191 -12.41 3.25 -0.91
CA GLY A 191 -11.74 3.28 -2.21
C GLY A 191 -11.89 2.01 -3.04
N ASN A 192 -11.02 1.88 -4.05
CA ASN A 192 -10.93 0.70 -4.90
C ASN A 192 -9.72 -0.15 -4.51
N GLY A 193 -9.69 -1.40 -4.93
CA GLY A 193 -8.48 -2.20 -4.77
C GLY A 193 -8.68 -3.63 -4.32
N LYS A 194 -7.69 -4.17 -3.59
CA LYS A 194 -7.69 -5.59 -3.22
C LYS A 194 -7.23 -5.81 -1.79
N ILE A 195 -8.07 -6.50 -1.03
CA ILE A 195 -7.75 -6.96 0.33
C ILE A 195 -7.56 -8.46 0.31
N ARG A 196 -6.42 -8.92 0.76
CA ARG A 196 -6.12 -10.35 0.92
C ARG A 196 -5.72 -10.66 2.34
N LEU A 197 -6.45 -11.59 2.97
CA LEU A 197 -6.10 -12.17 4.26
C LEU A 197 -5.95 -13.69 4.08
N ASN A 198 -4.71 -14.18 4.12
CA ASN A 198 -4.49 -15.62 3.90
C ASN A 198 -4.83 -16.45 5.14
N SER A 199 -4.49 -15.97 6.34
CA SER A 199 -4.85 -16.63 7.60
C SER A 199 -5.19 -15.60 8.66
N GLY A 200 -6.41 -15.65 9.19
CA GLY A 200 -6.90 -14.82 10.28
C GLY A 200 -7.35 -15.67 11.46
N HIS A 201 -6.80 -15.36 12.66
CA HIS A 201 -7.34 -15.83 13.93
C HIS A 201 -7.73 -14.59 14.73
N ILE A 202 -9.02 -14.22 14.63
CA ILE A 202 -9.48 -12.91 15.07
C ILE A 202 -10.76 -13.07 15.88
N ASP A 203 -10.77 -12.63 17.14
CA ASP A 203 -12.00 -12.75 17.93
C ASP A 203 -13.16 -11.99 17.27
N ASN A 204 -12.98 -10.71 16.96
CA ASN A 204 -13.98 -9.89 16.31
C ASN A 204 -13.40 -9.16 15.10
N THR A 205 -14.05 -9.30 13.96
CA THR A 205 -13.62 -8.58 12.75
C THR A 205 -14.79 -7.94 12.03
N SER A 206 -14.53 -6.78 11.41
CA SER A 206 -15.47 -6.11 10.52
C SER A 206 -14.77 -5.66 9.25
N PHE A 207 -15.44 -5.88 8.12
CA PHE A 207 -15.06 -5.34 6.82
C PHE A 207 -16.21 -4.46 6.34
N SER A 208 -15.94 -3.15 6.20
CA SER A 208 -16.87 -2.17 5.64
C SER A 208 -16.28 -1.70 4.32
N ILE A 209 -16.94 -2.02 3.20
CA ILE A 209 -16.41 -1.76 1.86
C ILE A 209 -17.43 -0.94 1.08
N ALA A 210 -17.23 0.37 1.03
CA ALA A 210 -18.12 1.30 0.34
C ALA A 210 -17.70 1.60 -1.12
N GLY A 211 -16.49 1.23 -1.51
CA GLY A 211 -15.96 1.40 -2.87
C GLY A 211 -16.06 0.15 -3.75
N ASN A 212 -15.18 0.04 -4.73
CA ASN A 212 -15.05 -1.14 -5.60
C ASN A 212 -13.79 -1.93 -5.21
N ALA A 213 -13.87 -2.70 -4.14
CA ALA A 213 -12.71 -3.40 -3.61
C ALA A 213 -12.94 -4.90 -3.45
N ASP A 214 -12.10 -5.71 -4.09
CA ASP A 214 -12.14 -7.16 -3.95
C ASP A 214 -11.63 -7.61 -2.57
N LEU A 215 -12.39 -8.46 -1.90
CA LEU A 215 -12.01 -9.07 -0.64
C LEU A 215 -11.80 -10.56 -0.79
N LYS A 216 -10.59 -11.02 -0.52
CA LYS A 216 -10.26 -12.44 -0.49
C LYS A 216 -9.73 -12.88 0.87
N ILE A 217 -10.49 -13.73 1.54
CA ILE A 217 -10.11 -14.35 2.81
C ILE A 217 -10.03 -15.86 2.61
N ARG A 218 -8.85 -16.44 2.83
CA ARG A 218 -8.63 -17.88 2.57
C ARG A 218 -8.87 -18.77 3.78
N ASN A 219 -8.66 -18.24 4.98
CA ASN A 219 -8.74 -19.05 6.20
C ASN A 219 -9.03 -18.14 7.39
N LEU A 220 -10.29 -17.98 7.75
CA LEU A 220 -10.72 -17.16 8.87
C LEU A 220 -11.30 -18.01 10.01
N THR A 221 -10.67 -17.89 11.17
CA THR A 221 -11.23 -18.35 12.44
C THR A 221 -11.66 -17.12 13.24
N ALA A 222 -12.93 -17.01 13.60
CA ALA A 222 -13.42 -15.85 14.32
C ALA A 222 -14.56 -16.23 15.29
N LYS A 223 -14.72 -15.47 16.38
CA LYS A 223 -15.94 -15.51 17.19
C LYS A 223 -17.04 -14.74 16.47
N LYS A 224 -16.72 -13.58 15.90
CA LYS A 224 -17.67 -12.76 15.16
C LYS A 224 -17.04 -12.11 13.95
N ALA A 225 -17.62 -12.33 12.78
CA ALA A 225 -17.22 -11.69 11.53
C ALA A 225 -18.41 -10.93 10.92
N ARG A 226 -18.20 -9.67 10.58
CA ARG A 226 -19.17 -8.80 9.93
C ARG A 226 -18.64 -8.30 8.62
N PHE A 227 -19.48 -8.34 7.59
CA PHE A 227 -19.18 -7.85 6.26
C PHE A 227 -20.30 -6.89 5.84
N ALA A 228 -19.97 -5.62 5.69
CA ALA A 228 -20.86 -4.60 5.17
C ALA A 228 -20.33 -4.12 3.83
N VAL A 229 -21.04 -4.37 2.75
CA VAL A 229 -20.63 -4.08 1.37
C VAL A 229 -21.73 -3.28 0.68
N PRO A 230 -21.86 -1.99 0.97
CA PRO A 230 -22.77 -1.11 0.23
C PRO A 230 -22.27 -0.76 -1.18
N GLY A 231 -20.97 -0.98 -1.45
CA GLY A 231 -20.34 -0.74 -2.76
C GLY A 231 -20.38 -1.95 -3.69
N ASN A 232 -19.57 -1.91 -4.75
CA ASN A 232 -19.43 -3.02 -5.69
C ASN A 232 -18.12 -3.75 -5.36
N ALA A 233 -18.19 -5.01 -4.95
CA ALA A 233 -17.01 -5.74 -4.53
C ALA A 233 -17.17 -7.25 -4.73
N ASP A 234 -16.13 -7.89 -5.25
CA ASP A 234 -16.09 -9.35 -5.26
C ASP A 234 -15.61 -9.88 -3.92
N LEU A 235 -16.40 -10.79 -3.35
CA LEU A 235 -16.11 -11.43 -2.07
C LEU A 235 -15.77 -12.91 -2.27
N ASP A 236 -14.60 -13.34 -1.83
CA ASP A 236 -14.19 -14.75 -1.73
C ASP A 236 -13.78 -15.04 -0.28
N VAL A 237 -14.73 -15.51 0.53
CA VAL A 237 -14.55 -15.69 1.97
C VAL A 237 -14.64 -17.16 2.35
N ASN A 238 -13.53 -17.69 2.88
CA ASN A 238 -13.49 -19.04 3.43
C ASN A 238 -13.30 -19.01 4.95
N PHE A 239 -14.27 -19.57 5.66
CA PHE A 239 -14.24 -19.76 7.12
C PHE A 239 -13.63 -21.12 7.46
N ASN A 240 -12.55 -21.09 8.23
CA ASN A 240 -12.04 -22.32 8.82
C ASN A 240 -12.94 -22.78 9.99
N ARG A 241 -13.18 -21.83 10.93
CA ARG A 241 -14.12 -22.02 12.05
C ARG A 241 -14.55 -20.65 12.54
N THR A 242 -15.79 -20.30 12.32
CA THR A 242 -16.32 -19.01 12.76
C THR A 242 -17.60 -19.24 13.55
N ASP A 243 -17.73 -18.62 14.73
CA ASP A 243 -18.94 -18.80 15.54
C ASP A 243 -20.14 -18.13 14.90
N THR A 244 -20.01 -16.83 14.58
CA THR A 244 -21.05 -16.06 13.93
C THR A 244 -20.52 -15.24 12.77
N ALA A 245 -21.24 -15.25 11.65
CA ALA A 245 -20.93 -14.40 10.50
C ALA A 245 -22.21 -13.68 10.04
N SER A 246 -22.08 -12.41 9.65
CA SER A 246 -23.15 -11.62 9.08
C SER A 246 -22.67 -10.84 7.86
N PHE A 247 -23.53 -10.81 6.83
CA PHE A 247 -23.29 -10.08 5.59
C PHE A 247 -24.44 -9.10 5.36
N TYR A 248 -24.06 -7.87 5.06
CA TYR A 248 -24.97 -6.82 4.58
C TYR A 248 -24.42 -6.36 3.22
N ILE A 249 -25.08 -6.79 2.15
CA ILE A 249 -24.61 -6.57 0.77
C ILE A 249 -25.70 -5.81 0.02
N MET A 250 -25.42 -4.60 -0.42
CA MET A 250 -26.39 -3.71 -1.07
C MET A 250 -25.99 -3.27 -2.49
N GLY A 251 -24.75 -3.53 -2.89
CA GLY A 251 -24.22 -3.18 -4.21
C GLY A 251 -24.25 -4.31 -5.23
N ASN A 252 -23.57 -4.12 -6.35
CA ASN A 252 -23.33 -5.18 -7.33
C ASN A 252 -22.14 -6.00 -6.83
N THR A 253 -22.39 -7.18 -6.31
CA THR A 253 -21.40 -7.99 -5.60
C THR A 253 -21.52 -9.45 -5.99
N ASP A 254 -20.41 -10.07 -6.42
CA ASP A 254 -20.31 -11.51 -6.53
C ASP A 254 -19.67 -12.06 -5.25
N ALA A 255 -20.46 -12.77 -4.44
CA ALA A 255 -19.98 -13.30 -3.17
C ALA A 255 -19.94 -14.82 -3.17
N LYS A 256 -18.75 -15.38 -2.97
CA LYS A 256 -18.52 -16.78 -2.69
C LYS A 256 -18.14 -16.95 -1.23
N ILE A 257 -18.99 -17.66 -0.47
CA ILE A 257 -18.81 -17.89 0.96
C ILE A 257 -18.75 -19.39 1.21
N THR A 258 -17.66 -19.85 1.77
CA THR A 258 -17.37 -21.28 1.98
C THR A 258 -16.84 -21.54 3.39
N GLY A 259 -16.73 -22.83 3.75
CA GLY A 259 -16.12 -23.25 5.02
C GLY A 259 -17.11 -23.56 6.11
N THR A 260 -16.72 -23.40 7.38
CA THR A 260 -17.52 -23.85 8.53
C THR A 260 -17.88 -22.73 9.50
N THR A 261 -19.15 -22.71 9.91
CA THR A 261 -19.65 -21.78 10.93
C THR A 261 -20.41 -22.55 12.02
N ARG A 262 -20.44 -22.01 13.23
CA ARG A 262 -21.21 -22.61 14.34
C ARG A 262 -22.70 -22.28 14.23
N LEU A 263 -23.01 -21.02 13.92
CA LEU A 263 -24.39 -20.57 13.72
C LEU A 263 -24.65 -20.29 12.24
N PRO A 264 -25.93 -20.29 11.81
CA PRO A 264 -26.27 -19.88 10.45
C PRO A 264 -25.74 -18.50 10.15
N ILE A 265 -25.29 -18.30 8.92
CA ILE A 265 -24.92 -16.98 8.43
C ILE A 265 -26.17 -16.11 8.36
N GLN A 266 -26.10 -14.92 8.96
CA GLN A 266 -27.11 -13.89 8.81
C GLN A 266 -26.79 -13.09 7.54
N MET A 267 -27.77 -12.95 6.65
CA MET A 267 -27.59 -12.27 5.38
C MET A 267 -28.72 -11.30 5.13
N ILE A 268 -28.37 -10.07 4.76
CA ILE A 268 -29.24 -9.05 4.22
C ILE A 268 -28.65 -8.66 2.88
N GLU A 269 -29.41 -8.83 1.84
CA GLU A 269 -28.98 -8.59 0.48
C GLU A 269 -29.93 -7.65 -0.26
N GLY A 270 -29.37 -6.84 -1.16
CA GLY A 270 -30.08 -5.94 -2.05
C GLY A 270 -29.22 -5.63 -3.27
N GLY A 271 -29.74 -4.81 -4.17
CA GLY A 271 -29.04 -4.49 -5.41
C GLY A 271 -29.03 -5.67 -6.40
N LYS A 272 -27.88 -5.92 -7.03
CA LYS A 272 -27.65 -7.02 -8.00
C LYS A 272 -26.63 -8.02 -7.45
N ALA A 273 -26.73 -8.38 -6.19
CA ALA A 273 -25.82 -9.33 -5.58
C ALA A 273 -26.08 -10.76 -6.07
N VAL A 274 -25.00 -11.48 -6.42
CA VAL A 274 -25.02 -12.92 -6.70
C VAL A 274 -24.24 -13.63 -5.59
N ILE A 275 -24.95 -14.38 -4.73
CA ILE A 275 -24.37 -14.97 -3.53
C ILE A 275 -24.38 -16.48 -3.61
N LYS A 276 -23.18 -17.09 -3.52
CA LYS A 276 -23.00 -18.54 -3.36
C LYS A 276 -22.55 -18.83 -1.93
N ASN A 277 -23.46 -19.33 -1.12
CA ASN A 277 -23.17 -19.71 0.26
C ASN A 277 -23.09 -21.24 0.37
N GLU A 278 -21.88 -21.76 0.47
CA GLU A 278 -21.55 -23.19 0.58
C GLU A 278 -20.98 -23.53 1.97
N THR A 279 -21.42 -22.85 3.01
CA THR A 279 -20.94 -23.11 4.36
C THR A 279 -21.63 -24.31 5.01
N THR A 280 -20.87 -25.05 5.83
CA THR A 280 -21.37 -26.14 6.67
C THR A 280 -21.38 -25.71 8.13
N ARG A 281 -22.25 -26.34 8.94
CA ARG A 281 -22.29 -26.11 10.38
C ARG A 281 -21.41 -27.11 11.11
N ILE A 282 -20.71 -26.60 12.11
CA ILE A 282 -20.04 -27.46 13.10
C ILE A 282 -21.14 -27.98 14.04
N LYS A 283 -21.23 -29.29 14.18
CA LYS A 283 -22.08 -29.95 15.17
C LYS A 283 -21.50 -29.77 16.58
#